data_fc7a635832ae14844d46c688d9b53d44
#
_entry.id   fc7a635832ae14844d46c688d9b53d44
#
_cell.length_a   1.000
_cell.length_b   1.000
_cell.length_c   1.000
_cell.angle_alpha   90.00
_cell.angle_beta   90.00
_cell.angle_gamma   90.00
#
_symmetry.space_group_name_H-M   'P 1'
#
loop_
_entity.id
_entity.type
_entity.pdbx_description
1 polymer ?
#
loop_
_entity_poly.entity_id
_entity_poly.type
_entity_poly.pdbx_seq_one_letter_code
_entity_poly.pdbx_strand_id
1 'polypeptide(L)'
;MKITGCPLKVLFGFAVCVSATGIVCAQNAGTNGVPVHMVVTAEARHGSDVPEISQRDVMVNEGHDRDEVTSWIPAKGDNAALELFILLDDGSGINLGTQLDSLRKFIMAQPASTKVGIAYMQNGTAKVAQSPTGDHALAAKALRLPMGAGGANASPYFALSDLVKRWPESAARREVFMATDGIDLYYGGGDLQDPYLDAAIDDALRAGIIVYAIYTPGAGHVGHSYWQNYWGQMYLSRVADETGGESYYIGFTGGPVRFDPYLEDMENRLDHQYLLAFNAKPQKKNGWQRIKVTTEVPNAELVSAHRMWVPAAPQ
;
A
#
# COMPACT_ATOMS: atom_id res chain seq x y z
N MET A 1 -43.50 -57.96 -53.91
CA MET A 1 -43.17 -59.36 -54.26
C MET A 1 -41.87 -59.76 -53.56
N LYS A 2 -41.95 -60.82 -52.73
CA LYS A 2 -40.86 -61.58 -52.06
C LYS A 2 -39.91 -60.87 -51.13
N ILE A 3 -40.03 -60.97 -49.80
CA ILE A 3 -39.76 -62.07 -48.88
C ILE A 3 -38.30 -62.51 -48.78
N THR A 4 -37.87 -62.56 -47.50
CA THR A 4 -36.82 -63.33 -46.85
C THR A 4 -35.55 -62.51 -46.58
N GLY A 5 -34.94 -62.58 -45.42
CA GLY A 5 -35.03 -63.41 -44.23
C GLY A 5 -34.01 -62.95 -43.22
N CYS A 6 -34.30 -63.19 -41.98
CA CYS A 6 -33.45 -63.00 -40.80
C CYS A 6 -32.29 -64.00 -40.78
N PRO A 7 -31.12 -63.67 -40.21
CA PRO A 7 -30.83 -64.40 -38.97
C PRO A 7 -30.17 -63.55 -37.86
N LEU A 8 -30.65 -63.84 -36.71
CA LEU A 8 -30.16 -63.70 -35.33
C LEU A 8 -28.65 -63.89 -35.21
N LYS A 9 -27.93 -62.86 -34.70
CA LYS A 9 -26.58 -63.02 -34.14
C LYS A 9 -26.56 -62.52 -32.68
N VAL A 10 -26.35 -63.49 -31.84
CA VAL A 10 -26.06 -63.36 -30.40
C VAL A 10 -24.80 -62.50 -30.23
N LEU A 11 -24.88 -61.44 -29.48
CA LEU A 11 -23.69 -60.66 -29.04
C LEU A 11 -23.56 -60.86 -27.51
N PHE A 12 -22.44 -61.45 -27.19
CA PHE A 12 -21.92 -61.58 -25.82
C PHE A 12 -21.64 -60.17 -25.25
N GLY A 13 -22.31 -59.81 -24.17
CA GLY A 13 -22.03 -58.62 -23.38
C GLY A 13 -20.82 -58.84 -22.51
N PHE A 14 -19.75 -58.10 -22.79
CA PHE A 14 -18.64 -57.92 -21.87
C PHE A 14 -19.00 -56.79 -20.92
N ALA A 15 -19.28 -57.12 -19.65
CA ALA A 15 -19.43 -56.15 -18.58
C ALA A 15 -18.05 -55.71 -18.15
N VAL A 16 -17.68 -54.48 -18.56
CA VAL A 16 -16.49 -53.78 -18.02
C VAL A 16 -16.93 -53.14 -16.71
N CYS A 17 -16.52 -53.70 -15.58
CA CYS A 17 -16.57 -53.04 -14.27
C CYS A 17 -15.53 -51.94 -14.29
N VAL A 18 -15.97 -50.68 -14.49
CA VAL A 18 -15.18 -49.48 -14.21
C VAL A 18 -15.25 -49.26 -12.70
N SER A 19 -14.22 -49.70 -11.99
CA SER A 19 -13.97 -49.32 -10.60
C SER A 19 -13.61 -47.81 -10.58
N ALA A 20 -14.61 -46.99 -10.24
CA ALA A 20 -14.39 -45.57 -9.92
C ALA A 20 -13.58 -45.51 -8.61
N THR A 21 -12.26 -45.41 -8.73
CA THR A 21 -11.42 -44.95 -7.63
C THR A 21 -11.79 -43.51 -7.37
N GLY A 22 -12.68 -43.29 -6.40
CA GLY A 22 -12.94 -41.96 -5.86
C GLY A 22 -11.66 -41.41 -5.30
N ILE A 23 -11.09 -40.38 -5.97
CA ILE A 23 -10.13 -39.49 -5.36
C ILE A 23 -10.91 -38.77 -4.27
N VAL A 24 -10.73 -39.27 -3.04
CA VAL A 24 -11.09 -38.51 -1.84
C VAL A 24 -10.12 -37.34 -1.82
N CYS A 25 -10.54 -36.20 -2.38
CA CYS A 25 -9.95 -34.95 -2.00
C CYS A 25 -10.15 -34.83 -0.49
N ALA A 26 -9.10 -35.08 0.27
CA ALA A 26 -9.06 -34.70 1.67
C ALA A 26 -9.31 -33.20 1.69
N GLN A 27 -10.55 -32.79 1.93
CA GLN A 27 -10.85 -31.44 2.38
C GLN A 27 -10.12 -31.33 3.69
N ASN A 28 -9.02 -30.52 3.69
CA ASN A 28 -8.44 -30.04 4.92
C ASN A 28 -9.56 -29.33 5.68
N ALA A 29 -10.17 -30.05 6.59
CA ALA A 29 -11.11 -29.50 7.55
C ALA A 29 -10.28 -28.58 8.47
N GLY A 30 -10.49 -27.27 8.32
CA GLY A 30 -10.36 -26.39 9.45
C GLY A 30 -9.16 -25.50 9.52
N THR A 31 -9.21 -24.40 8.83
CA THR A 31 -8.92 -23.14 9.52
C THR A 31 -10.17 -22.29 9.39
N ASN A 32 -10.90 -22.13 10.50
CA ASN A 32 -12.11 -21.29 10.58
C ASN A 32 -11.76 -19.77 10.46
N GLY A 33 -10.75 -19.42 9.67
CA GLY A 33 -10.25 -18.05 9.51
C GLY A 33 -10.56 -17.49 8.12
N VAL A 34 -10.62 -16.18 8.03
CA VAL A 34 -10.71 -15.43 6.78
C VAL A 34 -9.28 -15.12 6.32
N PRO A 35 -8.86 -15.59 5.12
CA PRO A 35 -7.51 -15.30 4.64
C PRO A 35 -7.35 -13.81 4.38
N VAL A 36 -6.26 -13.27 4.86
CA VAL A 36 -5.93 -11.87 4.80
C VAL A 36 -4.49 -11.70 4.32
N HIS A 37 -4.26 -10.68 3.50
CA HIS A 37 -2.97 -10.34 2.94
C HIS A 37 -2.61 -8.90 3.27
N MET A 38 -1.35 -8.65 3.63
CA MET A 38 -0.83 -7.31 3.84
C MET A 38 0.68 -7.25 3.53
N VAL A 39 1.17 -6.05 3.30
CA VAL A 39 2.60 -5.78 3.18
C VAL A 39 3.13 -5.38 4.56
N VAL A 40 4.30 -5.88 4.90
CA VAL A 40 5.00 -5.59 6.17
C VAL A 40 6.43 -5.20 5.85
N THR A 41 6.90 -4.11 6.43
CA THR A 41 8.29 -3.67 6.32
C THR A 41 9.09 -4.18 7.54
N ALA A 42 10.22 -4.81 7.29
CA ALA A 42 11.17 -5.18 8.35
C ALA A 42 12.23 -4.10 8.49
N GLU A 43 12.53 -3.69 9.72
CA GLU A 43 13.50 -2.65 10.05
C GLU A 43 14.47 -3.11 11.11
N ALA A 44 15.66 -2.50 11.12
CA ALA A 44 16.59 -2.63 12.22
C ALA A 44 16.24 -1.59 13.31
N ARG A 45 16.10 -2.03 14.57
CA ARG A 45 15.91 -1.07 15.69
C ARG A 45 17.13 -0.19 15.91
N HIS A 46 18.31 -0.71 15.58
CA HIS A 46 19.57 0.02 15.71
C HIS A 46 20.49 -0.34 14.53
N GLY A 47 21.07 0.68 13.91
CA GLY A 47 21.93 0.51 12.74
C GLY A 47 21.13 0.35 11.45
N SER A 48 21.81 -0.06 10.38
CA SER A 48 21.23 -0.20 9.04
C SER A 48 20.96 -1.66 8.63
N ASP A 49 21.53 -2.62 9.37
CA ASP A 49 21.48 -4.05 9.00
C ASP A 49 20.17 -4.67 9.50
N VAL A 50 19.23 -4.86 8.60
CA VAL A 50 17.94 -5.49 8.88
C VAL A 50 18.14 -7.00 9.04
N PRO A 51 17.83 -7.59 10.22
CA PRO A 51 17.98 -9.03 10.43
C PRO A 51 17.02 -9.83 9.53
N GLU A 52 17.45 -11.03 9.13
CA GLU A 52 16.56 -11.96 8.43
C GLU A 52 15.47 -12.49 9.37
N ILE A 53 14.23 -12.45 8.91
CA ILE A 53 13.06 -12.88 9.69
C ILE A 53 12.40 -14.04 8.97
N SER A 54 12.33 -15.20 9.64
CA SER A 54 11.64 -16.38 9.14
C SER A 54 10.14 -16.34 9.49
N GLN A 55 9.31 -17.05 8.75
CA GLN A 55 7.85 -17.10 8.99
C GLN A 55 7.51 -17.48 10.45
N ARG A 56 8.25 -18.41 11.06
CA ARG A 56 8.05 -18.85 12.45
C ARG A 56 8.29 -17.76 13.50
N ASP A 57 9.07 -16.74 13.13
CA ASP A 57 9.45 -15.64 14.00
C ASP A 57 8.48 -14.47 13.91
N VAL A 58 7.45 -14.57 13.02
CA VAL A 58 6.41 -13.58 12.83
C VAL A 58 5.19 -13.93 13.67
N MET A 59 4.72 -12.96 14.42
CA MET A 59 3.52 -13.07 15.25
C MET A 59 2.50 -12.04 14.80
N VAL A 60 1.29 -12.51 14.49
CA VAL A 60 0.14 -11.65 14.19
C VAL A 60 -0.86 -11.78 15.34
N ASN A 61 -1.31 -10.66 15.87
CA ASN A 61 -2.27 -10.66 16.97
C ASN A 61 -3.47 -9.75 16.65
N GLU A 62 -4.67 -10.30 16.81
CA GLU A 62 -5.92 -9.55 16.88
C GLU A 62 -6.32 -9.36 18.35
N GLY A 63 -6.06 -8.17 18.90
CA GLY A 63 -6.26 -7.93 20.33
C GLY A 63 -5.37 -8.83 21.21
N HIS A 64 -5.96 -9.80 21.89
CA HIS A 64 -5.25 -10.77 22.73
C HIS A 64 -5.03 -12.13 22.07
N ASP A 65 -5.58 -12.33 20.90
CA ASP A 65 -5.56 -13.63 20.20
C ASP A 65 -4.46 -13.62 19.14
N ARG A 66 -3.78 -14.77 19.01
CA ARG A 66 -2.75 -14.97 17.99
C ARG A 66 -3.38 -15.64 16.77
N ASP A 67 -3.11 -15.07 15.59
CA ASP A 67 -3.54 -15.63 14.31
C ASP A 67 -2.47 -16.51 13.69
N GLU A 68 -2.90 -17.44 12.86
CA GLU A 68 -2.02 -18.34 12.14
C GLU A 68 -1.42 -17.64 10.92
N VAL A 69 -0.09 -17.47 10.91
CA VAL A 69 0.65 -16.99 9.74
C VAL A 69 0.75 -18.12 8.71
N THR A 70 0.11 -17.92 7.57
CA THR A 70 0.08 -18.92 6.48
C THR A 70 1.17 -18.69 5.44
N SER A 71 1.67 -17.45 5.29
CA SER A 71 2.73 -17.10 4.35
C SER A 71 3.51 -15.88 4.81
N TRP A 72 4.84 -15.92 4.59
CA TRP A 72 5.77 -14.82 4.82
C TRP A 72 6.83 -14.85 3.71
N ILE A 73 6.66 -14.03 2.69
CA ILE A 73 7.44 -14.06 1.46
C ILE A 73 8.15 -12.73 1.26
N PRO A 74 9.48 -12.69 1.11
CA PRO A 74 10.18 -11.46 0.74
C PRO A 74 9.62 -10.89 -0.57
N ALA A 75 9.38 -9.59 -0.62
CA ALA A 75 8.91 -8.90 -1.80
C ALA A 75 10.06 -8.68 -2.82
N LYS A 76 10.74 -9.80 -3.18
CA LYS A 76 11.92 -9.86 -4.06
C LYS A 76 11.71 -10.88 -5.19
N GLY A 77 12.53 -10.79 -6.23
CA GLY A 77 12.43 -11.70 -7.38
C GLY A 77 11.05 -11.65 -8.05
N ASP A 78 10.40 -12.80 -8.17
CA ASP A 78 9.06 -12.89 -8.80
C ASP A 78 7.96 -12.17 -8.00
N ASN A 79 8.21 -11.86 -6.73
CA ASN A 79 7.28 -11.14 -5.84
C ASN A 79 7.63 -9.65 -5.68
N ALA A 80 8.59 -9.14 -6.45
CA ALA A 80 9.09 -7.76 -6.34
C ALA A 80 8.16 -6.70 -6.94
N ALA A 81 7.10 -7.11 -7.65
CA ALA A 81 6.24 -6.17 -8.38
C ALA A 81 5.69 -5.06 -7.48
N LEU A 82 5.95 -3.81 -7.86
CA LEU A 82 5.53 -2.60 -7.16
C LEU A 82 4.94 -1.59 -8.15
N GLU A 83 3.84 -0.98 -7.79
CA GLU A 83 3.33 0.24 -8.41
C GLU A 83 3.45 1.38 -7.39
N LEU A 84 4.32 2.35 -7.68
CA LEU A 84 4.61 3.49 -6.83
C LEU A 84 4.08 4.77 -7.48
N PHE A 85 3.13 5.45 -6.84
CA PHE A 85 2.78 6.81 -7.22
C PHE A 85 3.59 7.84 -6.43
N ILE A 86 4.15 8.81 -7.14
CA ILE A 86 4.69 10.03 -6.57
C ILE A 86 3.60 11.09 -6.69
N LEU A 87 3.00 11.47 -5.57
CA LEU A 87 1.90 12.42 -5.46
C LEU A 87 2.41 13.74 -4.89
N LEU A 88 2.53 14.75 -5.73
CA LEU A 88 3.15 16.03 -5.42
C LEU A 88 2.11 17.13 -5.23
N ASP A 89 2.28 17.93 -4.20
CA ASP A 89 1.42 19.07 -3.97
C ASP A 89 1.75 20.21 -4.94
N ASP A 90 0.80 20.56 -5.78
CA ASP A 90 0.93 21.62 -6.78
C ASP A 90 0.91 23.02 -6.14
N GLY A 91 0.51 23.13 -4.88
CA GLY A 91 0.57 24.33 -4.05
C GLY A 91 1.91 24.56 -3.35
N SER A 92 2.81 23.56 -3.33
CA SER A 92 4.06 23.60 -2.55
C SER A 92 5.12 24.61 -3.02
N GLY A 93 4.94 25.24 -4.16
CA GLY A 93 5.81 26.32 -4.63
C GLY A 93 7.24 25.92 -4.95
N ILE A 94 8.17 26.89 -4.80
CA ILE A 94 9.59 26.77 -5.21
C ILE A 94 10.33 25.67 -4.45
N ASN A 95 10.03 25.45 -3.19
CA ASN A 95 10.75 24.49 -2.34
C ASN A 95 10.68 23.07 -2.90
N LEU A 96 9.51 22.62 -3.33
CA LEU A 96 9.37 21.33 -4.00
C LEU A 96 10.07 21.29 -5.36
N GLY A 97 10.08 22.42 -6.07
CA GLY A 97 10.80 22.57 -7.34
C GLY A 97 12.28 22.27 -7.23
N THR A 98 12.93 22.63 -6.11
CA THR A 98 14.35 22.34 -5.87
C THR A 98 14.66 20.87 -5.65
N GLN A 99 13.64 20.04 -5.36
CA GLN A 99 13.78 18.62 -5.10
C GLN A 99 13.55 17.73 -6.32
N LEU A 100 13.15 18.32 -7.46
CA LEU A 100 12.82 17.54 -8.67
C LEU A 100 13.99 16.69 -9.18
N ASP A 101 15.24 17.16 -9.01
CA ASP A 101 16.42 16.40 -9.42
C ASP A 101 16.65 15.17 -8.51
N SER A 102 16.43 15.29 -7.21
CA SER A 102 16.45 14.15 -6.28
C SER A 102 15.36 13.14 -6.63
N LEU A 103 14.13 13.61 -6.92
CA LEU A 103 13.03 12.75 -7.37
C LEU A 103 13.33 12.06 -8.71
N ARG A 104 13.95 12.76 -9.68
CA ARG A 104 14.37 12.13 -10.95
C ARG A 104 15.37 11.01 -10.73
N LYS A 105 16.38 11.24 -9.88
CA LYS A 105 17.37 10.23 -9.55
C LYS A 105 16.71 9.02 -8.89
N PHE A 106 15.85 9.23 -7.91
CA PHE A 106 15.10 8.19 -7.24
C PHE A 106 14.27 7.35 -8.23
N ILE A 107 13.51 7.99 -9.13
CA ILE A 107 12.73 7.30 -10.15
C ILE A 107 13.62 6.46 -11.06
N MET A 108 14.75 7.01 -11.51
CA MET A 108 15.67 6.32 -12.42
C MET A 108 16.42 5.17 -11.75
N ALA A 109 16.57 5.18 -10.43
CA ALA A 109 17.22 4.13 -9.66
C ALA A 109 16.29 2.94 -9.36
N GLN A 110 14.97 3.09 -9.53
CA GLN A 110 14.02 2.04 -9.22
C GLN A 110 14.27 0.77 -10.04
N PRO A 111 14.11 -0.42 -9.44
CA PRO A 111 14.27 -1.69 -10.15
C PRO A 111 13.21 -1.86 -11.25
N ALA A 112 13.52 -2.67 -12.26
CA ALA A 112 12.62 -2.91 -13.41
C ALA A 112 11.27 -3.51 -13.01
N SER A 113 11.15 -4.11 -11.82
CA SER A 113 9.90 -4.61 -11.24
C SER A 113 8.97 -3.51 -10.72
N THR A 114 9.49 -2.28 -10.57
CA THR A 114 8.73 -1.12 -10.10
C THR A 114 8.18 -0.33 -11.27
N LYS A 115 6.86 -0.08 -11.25
CA LYS A 115 6.22 0.89 -12.14
C LYS A 115 6.00 2.19 -11.39
N VAL A 116 6.45 3.31 -11.95
CA VAL A 116 6.31 4.62 -11.31
C VAL A 116 5.24 5.44 -12.02
N GLY A 117 4.29 5.97 -11.24
CA GLY A 117 3.29 6.95 -11.66
C GLY A 117 3.59 8.33 -11.07
N ILE A 118 3.17 9.39 -11.76
CA ILE A 118 3.30 10.78 -11.29
C ILE A 118 1.93 11.42 -11.28
N ALA A 119 1.56 12.00 -10.14
CA ALA A 119 0.33 12.75 -9.98
C ALA A 119 0.56 14.06 -9.20
N TYR A 120 -0.30 15.03 -9.42
CA TYR A 120 -0.26 16.33 -8.76
C TYR A 120 -1.56 16.59 -8.02
N MET A 121 -1.46 17.05 -6.77
CA MET A 121 -2.62 17.47 -5.97
C MET A 121 -3.10 18.84 -6.48
N GLN A 122 -4.30 18.89 -7.01
CA GLN A 122 -4.92 20.12 -7.49
C GLN A 122 -6.36 20.22 -7.01
N ASN A 123 -6.66 21.21 -6.19
CA ASN A 123 -8.01 21.50 -5.71
C ASN A 123 -8.72 20.24 -5.16
N GLY A 124 -8.04 19.45 -4.34
CA GLY A 124 -8.56 18.23 -3.73
C GLY A 124 -8.68 17.02 -4.66
N THR A 125 -8.05 17.04 -5.83
CA THR A 125 -8.03 15.92 -6.77
C THR A 125 -6.60 15.55 -7.16
N ALA A 126 -6.34 14.29 -7.48
CA ALA A 126 -5.08 13.85 -8.04
C ALA A 126 -5.12 13.93 -9.57
N LYS A 127 -4.34 14.84 -10.13
CA LYS A 127 -4.16 14.94 -11.59
C LYS A 127 -3.01 14.06 -12.01
N VAL A 128 -3.33 12.89 -12.56
CA VAL A 128 -2.33 11.94 -13.05
C VAL A 128 -1.65 12.53 -14.29
N ALA A 129 -0.36 12.85 -14.18
CA ALA A 129 0.48 13.29 -15.27
C ALA A 129 1.08 12.12 -16.03
N GLN A 130 1.39 11.02 -15.31
CA GLN A 130 1.87 9.76 -15.87
C GLN A 130 1.29 8.59 -15.06
N SER A 131 0.58 7.69 -15.71
CA SER A 131 0.15 6.43 -15.09
C SER A 131 1.36 5.52 -14.80
N PRO A 132 1.27 4.58 -13.85
CA PRO A 132 2.38 3.70 -13.52
C PRO A 132 2.99 3.03 -14.75
N THR A 133 4.28 3.25 -14.97
CA THR A 133 5.04 2.73 -16.10
C THR A 133 6.40 2.19 -15.66
N GLY A 134 6.85 1.10 -16.28
CA GLY A 134 8.21 0.59 -16.14
C GLY A 134 9.25 1.39 -16.94
N ASP A 135 8.82 2.33 -17.81
CA ASP A 135 9.70 3.30 -18.46
C ASP A 135 9.94 4.46 -17.46
N HIS A 136 11.00 4.31 -16.66
CA HIS A 136 11.37 5.29 -15.63
C HIS A 136 11.77 6.63 -16.22
N ALA A 137 12.31 6.67 -17.44
CA ALA A 137 12.64 7.91 -18.12
C ALA A 137 11.35 8.68 -18.49
N LEU A 138 10.32 7.97 -18.93
CA LEU A 138 9.01 8.56 -19.19
C LEU A 138 8.36 9.10 -17.90
N ALA A 139 8.42 8.35 -16.80
CA ALA A 139 7.93 8.80 -15.50
C ALA A 139 8.68 10.04 -15.02
N ALA A 140 10.01 10.03 -15.07
CA ALA A 140 10.85 11.16 -14.67
C ALA A 140 10.60 12.43 -15.53
N LYS A 141 10.28 12.27 -16.81
CA LYS A 141 9.91 13.37 -17.70
C LYS A 141 8.59 14.03 -17.35
N ALA A 142 7.68 13.31 -16.69
CA ALA A 142 6.41 13.86 -16.23
C ALA A 142 6.52 14.77 -15.00
N LEU A 143 7.69 14.79 -14.34
CA LEU A 143 7.97 15.73 -13.27
C LEU A 143 8.09 17.16 -13.81
N ARG A 144 7.30 18.06 -13.22
CA ARG A 144 7.30 19.50 -13.53
C ARG A 144 7.33 20.34 -12.25
N LEU A 145 7.62 21.58 -12.38
CA LEU A 145 7.50 22.55 -11.30
C LEU A 145 6.03 22.63 -10.82
N PRO A 146 5.80 22.75 -9.51
CA PRO A 146 4.48 23.11 -8.99
C PRO A 146 3.98 24.42 -9.57
N MET A 147 2.68 24.51 -9.83
CA MET A 147 2.07 25.71 -10.42
C MET A 147 1.71 26.78 -9.38
N GLY A 148 1.84 26.47 -8.08
CA GLY A 148 1.59 27.42 -7.00
C GLY A 148 0.10 27.68 -6.71
N ALA A 149 -0.82 26.88 -7.26
CA ALA A 149 -2.25 27.06 -7.12
C ALA A 149 -2.90 25.85 -6.43
N GLY A 150 -3.02 25.91 -5.11
CA GLY A 150 -3.73 24.84 -4.34
C GLY A 150 -5.23 24.78 -4.67
N GLY A 151 -5.89 25.91 -4.85
CA GLY A 151 -7.34 26.05 -5.04
C GLY A 151 -8.11 26.11 -3.71
N ALA A 152 -9.37 26.52 -3.77
CA ALA A 152 -10.22 26.72 -2.60
C ALA A 152 -10.59 25.43 -1.86
N ASN A 153 -10.52 24.28 -2.54
CA ASN A 153 -10.78 22.96 -1.97
C ASN A 153 -9.49 22.16 -1.81
N ALA A 154 -8.34 22.83 -1.64
CA ALA A 154 -7.07 22.17 -1.50
C ALA A 154 -7.04 21.34 -0.21
N SER A 155 -7.12 20.03 -0.38
CA SER A 155 -6.95 19.03 0.66
C SER A 155 -6.06 17.94 0.12
N PRO A 156 -4.89 17.66 0.72
CA PRO A 156 -4.04 16.56 0.32
C PRO A 156 -4.72 15.22 0.52
N TYR A 157 -5.64 15.13 1.49
CA TYR A 157 -6.37 13.90 1.82
C TYR A 157 -7.48 13.59 0.81
N PHE A 158 -8.16 14.61 0.28
CA PHE A 158 -9.05 14.42 -0.87
C PHE A 158 -8.29 13.93 -2.10
N ALA A 159 -7.12 14.52 -2.36
CA ALA A 159 -6.31 14.11 -3.50
C ALA A 159 -5.78 12.67 -3.34
N LEU A 160 -5.38 12.26 -2.13
CA LEU A 160 -4.99 10.89 -1.83
C LEU A 160 -6.16 9.93 -2.03
N SER A 161 -7.32 10.23 -1.44
CA SER A 161 -8.54 9.43 -1.57
C SER A 161 -8.99 9.30 -3.04
N ASP A 162 -8.95 10.40 -3.81
CA ASP A 162 -9.26 10.41 -5.25
C ASP A 162 -8.29 9.54 -6.07
N LEU A 163 -6.99 9.60 -5.75
CA LEU A 163 -5.99 8.74 -6.38
C LEU A 163 -6.27 7.26 -6.10
N VAL A 164 -6.44 6.91 -4.83
CA VAL A 164 -6.68 5.54 -4.37
C VAL A 164 -7.92 4.94 -5.03
N LYS A 165 -9.03 5.67 -5.06
CA LYS A 165 -10.31 5.20 -5.63
C LYS A 165 -10.26 4.99 -7.14
N ARG A 166 -9.41 5.72 -7.84
CA ARG A 166 -9.24 5.60 -9.30
C ARG A 166 -8.09 4.69 -9.71
N TRP A 167 -7.30 4.20 -8.76
CA TRP A 167 -6.19 3.31 -9.03
C TRP A 167 -6.71 1.88 -9.19
N PRO A 168 -6.59 1.26 -10.38
CA PRO A 168 -7.05 -0.09 -10.60
C PRO A 168 -6.38 -1.09 -9.66
N GLU A 169 -7.12 -2.11 -9.26
CA GLU A 169 -6.53 -3.22 -8.51
C GLU A 169 -5.44 -3.92 -9.32
N SER A 170 -4.38 -4.31 -8.65
CA SER A 170 -3.21 -4.95 -9.24
C SER A 170 -2.70 -6.04 -8.30
N ALA A 171 -2.04 -7.06 -8.84
CA ALA A 171 -1.34 -8.05 -8.03
C ALA A 171 -0.02 -7.51 -7.46
N ALA A 172 0.46 -6.36 -7.91
CA ALA A 172 1.63 -5.69 -7.38
C ALA A 172 1.32 -5.01 -6.04
N ARG A 173 2.34 -4.82 -5.21
CA ARG A 173 2.26 -3.88 -4.07
C ARG A 173 1.91 -2.50 -4.62
N ARG A 174 1.11 -1.73 -3.89
CA ARG A 174 0.74 -0.37 -4.28
C ARG A 174 1.14 0.59 -3.18
N GLU A 175 1.92 1.59 -3.52
CA GLU A 175 2.46 2.54 -2.55
C GLU A 175 2.43 3.96 -3.09
N VAL A 176 2.27 4.91 -2.18
CA VAL A 176 2.26 6.34 -2.49
C VAL A 176 3.39 7.02 -1.73
N PHE A 177 4.22 7.76 -2.44
CA PHE A 177 5.07 8.79 -1.85
C PHE A 177 4.41 10.13 -2.05
N MET A 178 3.95 10.77 -0.99
CA MET A 178 3.32 12.10 -1.07
C MET A 178 4.20 13.19 -0.48
N ALA A 179 4.32 14.31 -1.20
CA ALA A 179 5.06 15.48 -0.77
C ALA A 179 4.10 16.69 -0.70
N THR A 180 3.84 17.17 0.53
CA THR A 180 2.86 18.23 0.81
C THR A 180 3.15 18.87 2.16
N ASP A 181 2.51 20.00 2.48
CA ASP A 181 2.51 20.57 3.84
C ASP A 181 1.49 19.91 4.77
N GLY A 182 0.66 19.02 4.24
CA GLY A 182 -0.34 18.27 5.01
C GLY A 182 -1.50 19.10 5.54
N ILE A 183 -1.60 20.38 5.17
CA ILE A 183 -2.64 21.28 5.64
C ILE A 183 -3.92 21.06 4.83
N ASP A 184 -5.00 20.68 5.49
CA ASP A 184 -6.32 20.61 4.87
C ASP A 184 -6.99 21.99 4.89
N LEU A 185 -6.90 22.71 3.76
CA LEU A 185 -7.50 24.02 3.62
C LEU A 185 -9.03 23.97 3.50
N TYR A 186 -9.57 22.84 3.06
CA TYR A 186 -11.01 22.65 2.94
C TYR A 186 -11.69 22.48 4.30
N TYR A 187 -11.12 21.63 5.16
CA TYR A 187 -11.61 21.44 6.52
C TYR A 187 -11.35 22.69 7.37
N GLY A 188 -10.21 23.35 7.12
CA GLY A 188 -9.82 24.57 7.86
C GLY A 188 -9.62 24.35 9.33
N GLY A 189 -9.74 23.10 9.78
CA GLY A 189 -9.63 22.69 11.16
C GLY A 189 -8.17 22.58 11.61
N GLY A 190 -7.99 22.64 12.89
CA GLY A 190 -6.73 22.40 13.59
C GLY A 190 -7.04 21.60 14.82
N ASP A 191 -7.60 20.40 14.68
CA ASP A 191 -7.87 19.49 15.78
C ASP A 191 -7.48 18.04 15.41
N LEU A 192 -7.59 17.13 16.38
CA LEU A 192 -7.22 15.72 16.19
C LEU A 192 -8.16 14.93 15.26
N GLN A 193 -9.31 15.48 14.93
CA GLN A 193 -10.37 14.80 14.19
C GLN A 193 -10.65 15.50 12.87
N ASP A 194 -9.86 15.17 11.86
CA ASP A 194 -10.16 15.54 10.49
C ASP A 194 -10.87 14.36 9.79
N PRO A 195 -12.18 14.48 9.47
CA PRO A 195 -12.92 13.38 8.87
C PRO A 195 -12.45 13.02 7.45
N TYR A 196 -11.78 13.93 6.78
CA TYR A 196 -11.26 13.71 5.43
C TYR A 196 -9.92 12.98 5.45
N LEU A 197 -9.09 13.27 6.46
CA LEU A 197 -7.92 12.46 6.79
C LEU A 197 -8.34 11.03 7.13
N ASP A 198 -9.32 10.86 8.02
CA ASP A 198 -9.83 9.55 8.40
C ASP A 198 -10.35 8.76 7.18
N ALA A 199 -11.10 9.43 6.31
CA ALA A 199 -11.60 8.80 5.08
C ALA A 199 -10.47 8.41 4.12
N ALA A 200 -9.44 9.24 3.96
CA ALA A 200 -8.29 8.93 3.11
C ALA A 200 -7.47 7.74 3.64
N ILE A 201 -7.28 7.67 4.95
CA ILE A 201 -6.65 6.53 5.61
C ILE A 201 -7.47 5.26 5.40
N ASP A 202 -8.78 5.33 5.60
CA ASP A 202 -9.68 4.19 5.37
C ASP A 202 -9.66 3.70 3.92
N ASP A 203 -9.63 4.62 2.95
CA ASP A 203 -9.53 4.28 1.53
C ASP A 203 -8.19 3.59 1.22
N ALA A 204 -7.07 4.12 1.72
CA ALA A 204 -5.74 3.52 1.55
C ALA A 204 -5.66 2.12 2.16
N LEU A 205 -6.14 1.95 3.40
CA LEU A 205 -6.15 0.67 4.10
C LEU A 205 -7.03 -0.39 3.39
N ARG A 206 -8.21 0.00 2.89
CA ARG A 206 -9.08 -0.91 2.11
C ARG A 206 -8.44 -1.35 0.82
N ALA A 207 -7.66 -0.46 0.19
CA ALA A 207 -6.93 -0.76 -1.02
C ALA A 207 -5.60 -1.48 -0.79
N GLY A 208 -5.17 -1.65 0.47
CA GLY A 208 -3.85 -2.22 0.82
C GLY A 208 -2.69 -1.35 0.35
N ILE A 209 -2.87 -0.02 0.38
CA ILE A 209 -1.87 0.96 -0.07
C ILE A 209 -1.11 1.51 1.14
N ILE A 210 0.22 1.44 1.07
CA ILE A 210 1.12 2.08 2.04
C ILE A 210 1.40 3.52 1.59
N VAL A 211 1.40 4.45 2.54
CA VAL A 211 1.66 5.87 2.28
C VAL A 211 2.93 6.32 2.99
N TYR A 212 3.90 6.77 2.22
CA TYR A 212 5.06 7.52 2.69
C TYR A 212 4.80 9.00 2.50
N ALA A 213 5.09 9.80 3.49
CA ALA A 213 4.82 11.23 3.43
C ALA A 213 6.07 12.04 3.75
N ILE A 214 6.34 13.07 2.95
CA ILE A 214 7.37 14.05 3.26
C ILE A 214 6.75 15.43 3.40
N TYR A 215 6.99 16.06 4.55
CA TYR A 215 6.54 17.41 4.81
C TYR A 215 7.32 18.41 3.95
N THR A 216 6.62 19.17 3.11
CA THR A 216 7.21 20.28 2.36
C THR A 216 6.41 21.55 2.64
N PRO A 217 7.05 22.65 3.09
CA PRO A 217 6.34 23.90 3.28
C PRO A 217 5.71 24.39 1.98
N GLY A 218 4.40 24.69 2.01
CA GLY A 218 3.65 25.20 0.86
C GLY A 218 4.06 26.60 0.43
N ALA A 219 3.60 27.03 -0.74
CA ALA A 219 3.87 28.39 -1.27
C ALA A 219 3.33 29.50 -0.36
N GLY A 220 2.27 29.22 0.40
CA GLY A 220 1.67 30.10 1.38
C GLY A 220 2.18 29.92 2.81
N HIS A 221 3.26 29.20 3.02
CA HIS A 221 3.77 28.86 4.35
C HIS A 221 3.98 30.07 5.26
N VAL A 222 4.41 31.20 4.71
CA VAL A 222 4.57 32.46 5.46
C VAL A 222 3.22 33.01 5.96
N GLY A 223 2.10 32.59 5.38
CA GLY A 223 0.76 33.00 5.77
C GLY A 223 0.05 32.01 6.70
N HIS A 224 0.59 30.79 6.91
CA HIS A 224 -0.02 29.79 7.78
C HIS A 224 0.35 30.03 9.23
N SER A 225 -0.62 29.78 10.13
CA SER A 225 -0.37 29.83 11.56
C SER A 225 0.55 28.69 12.00
N TYR A 226 1.25 28.88 13.13
CA TYR A 226 2.02 27.81 13.77
C TYR A 226 1.19 26.53 13.97
N TRP A 227 -0.06 26.67 14.36
CA TRP A 227 -0.96 25.55 14.59
C TRP A 227 -1.32 24.80 13.32
N GLN A 228 -1.55 25.50 12.21
CA GLN A 228 -1.82 24.83 10.92
C GLN A 228 -0.63 24.00 10.47
N ASN A 229 0.58 24.52 10.58
CA ASN A 229 1.79 23.79 10.25
C ASN A 229 2.00 22.57 11.17
N TYR A 230 1.74 22.73 12.46
CA TYR A 230 1.81 21.64 13.43
C TYR A 230 0.80 20.51 13.09
N TRP A 231 -0.45 20.87 12.82
CA TRP A 231 -1.48 19.89 12.45
C TRP A 231 -1.18 19.23 11.11
N GLY A 232 -0.71 19.97 10.11
CA GLY A 232 -0.31 19.39 8.83
C GLY A 232 0.72 18.28 8.98
N GLN A 233 1.74 18.49 9.81
CA GLN A 233 2.76 17.47 10.12
C GLN A 233 2.18 16.27 10.87
N MET A 234 1.34 16.54 11.90
CA MET A 234 0.68 15.48 12.66
C MET A 234 -0.22 14.61 11.78
N TYR A 235 -0.91 15.21 10.82
CA TYR A 235 -1.75 14.49 9.88
C TYR A 235 -0.94 13.63 8.90
N LEU A 236 0.20 14.14 8.42
CA LEU A 236 1.12 13.35 7.59
C LEU A 236 1.73 12.17 8.35
N SER A 237 2.12 12.38 9.61
CA SER A 237 2.57 11.29 10.48
C SER A 237 1.48 10.24 10.63
N ARG A 238 0.26 10.67 10.91
CA ARG A 238 -0.85 9.76 11.12
C ARG A 238 -1.20 8.94 9.88
N VAL A 239 -1.24 9.53 8.68
CA VAL A 239 -1.54 8.78 7.45
C VAL A 239 -0.46 7.75 7.15
N ALA A 240 0.81 8.09 7.37
CA ALA A 240 1.92 7.16 7.18
C ALA A 240 1.86 6.02 8.21
N ASP A 241 1.82 6.34 9.50
CA ASP A 241 1.82 5.36 10.60
C ASP A 241 0.63 4.37 10.48
N GLU A 242 -0.58 4.86 10.23
CA GLU A 242 -1.76 4.00 10.15
C GLU A 242 -1.74 3.08 8.93
N THR A 243 -1.08 3.48 7.84
CA THR A 243 -0.96 2.65 6.61
C THR A 243 0.29 1.77 6.57
N GLY A 244 1.19 1.89 7.55
CA GLY A 244 2.43 1.11 7.64
C GLY A 244 3.59 1.67 6.82
N GLY A 245 3.54 2.96 6.50
CA GLY A 245 4.62 3.71 5.87
C GLY A 245 5.43 4.54 6.87
N GLU A 246 6.07 5.60 6.38
CA GLU A 246 6.92 6.49 7.18
C GLU A 246 6.65 7.95 6.82
N SER A 247 6.76 8.84 7.81
CA SER A 247 6.66 10.28 7.60
C SER A 247 7.98 10.98 7.87
N TYR A 248 8.42 11.78 6.90
CA TYR A 248 9.68 12.50 6.97
C TYR A 248 9.43 13.99 7.22
N TYR A 249 10.03 14.50 8.27
CA TYR A 249 9.92 15.90 8.63
C TYR A 249 11.19 16.68 8.28
N ILE A 250 11.06 17.58 7.34
CA ILE A 250 12.11 18.50 6.95
C ILE A 250 11.95 19.81 7.73
N GLY A 251 12.46 19.92 8.92
CA GLY A 251 12.35 21.02 9.88
C GLY A 251 12.09 22.44 9.35
N PHE A 252 11.73 23.37 10.24
CA PHE A 252 11.46 24.78 9.90
C PHE A 252 12.70 25.62 9.58
N THR A 253 13.89 25.10 9.75
CA THR A 253 15.13 25.88 9.68
C THR A 253 15.57 26.16 8.26
N GLY A 254 15.03 27.21 7.71
CA GLY A 254 15.68 28.20 6.85
C GLY A 254 16.37 27.80 5.55
N GLY A 255 16.47 26.55 5.18
CA GLY A 255 17.06 26.12 3.92
C GLY A 255 16.33 24.92 3.32
N PRO A 256 16.31 24.75 1.99
CA PRO A 256 15.74 23.57 1.38
C PRO A 256 16.56 22.35 1.81
N VAL A 257 16.01 21.53 2.68
CA VAL A 257 16.60 20.24 3.00
C VAL A 257 16.37 19.33 1.80
N ARG A 258 17.43 18.64 1.36
CA ARG A 258 17.36 17.74 0.20
C ARG A 258 16.54 16.52 0.54
N PHE A 259 15.81 16.00 -0.45
CA PHE A 259 15.03 14.76 -0.30
C PHE A 259 15.91 13.52 -0.31
N ASP A 260 17.14 13.59 -0.86
CA ASP A 260 18.00 12.43 -1.07
C ASP A 260 18.05 11.47 0.13
N PRO A 261 18.37 11.90 1.40
CA PRO A 261 18.48 10.94 2.51
C PRO A 261 17.14 10.27 2.87
N TYR A 262 16.03 10.94 2.66
CA TYR A 262 14.69 10.38 2.93
C TYR A 262 14.25 9.42 1.83
N LEU A 263 14.62 9.69 0.59
CA LEU A 263 14.38 8.80 -0.54
C LEU A 263 15.26 7.54 -0.43
N GLU A 264 16.51 7.66 0.05
CA GLU A 264 17.40 6.53 0.35
C GLU A 264 16.83 5.66 1.48
N ASP A 265 16.28 6.26 2.54
CA ASP A 265 15.60 5.51 3.61
C ASP A 265 14.36 4.80 3.07
N MET A 266 13.56 5.46 2.25
CA MET A 266 12.41 4.84 1.61
C MET A 266 12.83 3.66 0.71
N GLU A 267 13.88 3.79 -0.10
CA GLU A 267 14.42 2.68 -0.90
C GLU A 267 14.80 1.49 -0.02
N ASN A 268 15.50 1.74 1.08
CA ASN A 268 15.84 0.70 2.04
C ASN A 268 14.61 0.00 2.61
N ARG A 269 13.55 0.74 2.93
CA ARG A 269 12.26 0.17 3.40
C ARG A 269 11.59 -0.67 2.33
N LEU A 270 11.53 -0.20 1.08
CA LEU A 270 10.96 -0.95 -0.06
C LEU A 270 11.68 -2.28 -0.29
N ASP A 271 13.00 -2.32 -0.08
CA ASP A 271 13.83 -3.51 -0.23
C ASP A 271 13.67 -4.54 0.91
N HIS A 272 13.11 -4.11 2.03
CA HIS A 272 12.91 -4.97 3.20
C HIS A 272 11.44 -5.27 3.47
N GLN A 273 10.61 -5.25 2.44
CA GLN A 273 9.21 -5.62 2.53
C GLN A 273 8.96 -7.10 2.33
N TYR A 274 7.89 -7.56 2.97
CA TYR A 274 7.39 -8.92 2.92
C TYR A 274 5.88 -8.95 2.64
N LEU A 275 5.46 -9.97 1.92
CA LEU A 275 4.06 -10.30 1.72
C LEU A 275 3.64 -11.26 2.82
N LEU A 276 2.86 -10.76 3.76
CA LEU A 276 2.28 -11.53 4.85
C LEU A 276 0.90 -12.02 4.47
N ALA A 277 0.64 -13.32 4.68
CA ALA A 277 -0.70 -13.88 4.69
C ALA A 277 -0.96 -14.57 6.02
N PHE A 278 -2.15 -14.41 6.56
CA PHE A 278 -2.59 -15.04 7.79
C PHE A 278 -4.10 -15.28 7.79
N ASN A 279 -4.59 -16.06 8.73
CA ASN A 279 -6.00 -16.35 8.90
C ASN A 279 -6.58 -15.50 10.03
N ALA A 280 -7.30 -14.44 9.67
CA ALA A 280 -8.00 -13.58 10.62
C ALA A 280 -9.23 -14.26 11.21
N LYS A 281 -9.63 -13.91 12.41
CA LYS A 281 -10.85 -14.45 13.02
C LYS A 281 -12.08 -14.04 12.25
N PRO A 282 -12.97 -14.99 11.92
CA PRO A 282 -14.20 -14.68 11.21
C PRO A 282 -15.11 -13.81 12.06
N GLN A 283 -15.59 -12.73 11.49
CA GLN A 283 -16.49 -11.79 12.14
C GLN A 283 -17.92 -12.01 11.63
N LYS A 284 -18.93 -11.66 12.46
CA LYS A 284 -20.34 -11.71 12.05
C LYS A 284 -20.71 -10.67 10.99
N LYS A 285 -19.95 -9.58 10.93
CA LYS A 285 -20.12 -8.47 9.99
C LYS A 285 -18.74 -8.01 9.49
N ASN A 286 -18.71 -7.49 8.28
CA ASN A 286 -17.52 -6.79 7.77
C ASN A 286 -17.14 -5.65 8.72
N GLY A 287 -15.85 -5.48 8.97
CA GLY A 287 -15.42 -4.42 9.88
C GLY A 287 -13.91 -4.26 9.99
N TRP A 288 -13.53 -3.15 10.62
CA TRP A 288 -12.15 -2.88 10.96
C TRP A 288 -11.70 -3.73 12.16
N GLN A 289 -10.55 -4.35 12.03
CA GLN A 289 -9.89 -5.06 13.12
C GLN A 289 -8.50 -4.49 13.34
N ARG A 290 -8.15 -4.33 14.63
CA ARG A 290 -6.79 -3.92 15.01
C ARG A 290 -5.88 -5.11 14.93
N ILE A 291 -4.77 -4.93 14.23
CA ILE A 291 -3.75 -5.94 14.01
C ILE A 291 -2.41 -5.43 14.53
N LYS A 292 -1.67 -6.33 15.15
CA LYS A 292 -0.30 -6.08 15.54
C LYS A 292 0.59 -7.18 15.02
N VAL A 293 1.51 -6.83 14.13
CA VAL A 293 2.54 -7.72 13.61
C VAL A 293 3.83 -7.47 14.38
N THR A 294 4.43 -8.51 14.94
CA THR A 294 5.65 -8.41 15.75
C THR A 294 6.60 -9.55 15.47
N THR A 295 7.86 -9.41 15.91
CA THR A 295 8.87 -10.47 15.87
C THR A 295 9.68 -10.48 17.16
N GLU A 296 10.22 -11.65 17.53
CA GLU A 296 11.16 -11.81 18.64
C GLU A 296 12.63 -11.81 18.16
N VAL A 297 12.86 -11.64 16.86
CA VAL A 297 14.23 -11.57 16.33
C VAL A 297 14.93 -10.34 16.92
N PRO A 298 16.10 -10.49 17.54
CA PRO A 298 16.82 -9.37 18.13
C PRO A 298 17.16 -8.31 17.07
N ASN A 299 17.08 -7.05 17.46
CA ASN A 299 17.33 -5.89 16.61
C ASN A 299 16.40 -5.76 15.39
N ALA A 300 15.30 -6.54 15.32
CA ALA A 300 14.30 -6.41 14.28
C ALA A 300 13.02 -5.75 14.79
N GLU A 301 12.38 -4.98 13.93
CA GLU A 301 11.04 -4.43 14.10
C GLU A 301 10.22 -4.67 12.84
N LEU A 302 8.91 -4.89 13.01
CA LEU A 302 7.97 -5.06 11.90
C LEU A 302 7.00 -3.88 11.89
N VAL A 303 7.01 -3.15 10.80
CA VAL A 303 6.12 -2.01 10.55
C VAL A 303 5.03 -2.44 9.57
N SER A 304 3.78 -2.18 9.93
CA SER A 304 2.62 -2.55 9.12
C SER A 304 1.43 -1.69 9.47
N ALA A 305 0.40 -1.71 8.65
CA ALA A 305 -0.89 -1.12 9.01
C ALA A 305 -1.39 -1.63 10.37
N HIS A 306 -1.89 -0.73 11.21
CA HIS A 306 -2.36 -1.06 12.56
C HIS A 306 -3.77 -1.65 12.59
N ARG A 307 -4.52 -1.54 11.49
CA ARG A 307 -5.87 -2.09 11.33
C ARG A 307 -6.10 -2.49 9.88
N MET A 308 -7.00 -3.42 9.70
CA MET A 308 -7.38 -3.86 8.37
C MET A 308 -8.87 -4.15 8.29
N TRP A 309 -9.37 -4.14 7.08
CA TRP A 309 -10.75 -4.51 6.80
C TRP A 309 -10.88 -6.01 6.65
N VAL A 310 -11.62 -6.64 7.54
CA VAL A 310 -11.88 -8.09 7.48
C VAL A 310 -13.32 -8.30 7.01
N PRO A 311 -13.54 -9.04 5.92
CA PRO A 311 -14.87 -9.40 5.48
C PRO A 311 -15.52 -10.38 6.46
N ALA A 312 -16.86 -10.41 6.51
CA ALA A 312 -17.58 -11.41 7.25
C ALA A 312 -17.28 -12.81 6.69
N ALA A 313 -17.33 -13.82 7.57
CA ALA A 313 -17.26 -15.20 7.10
C ALA A 313 -18.38 -15.47 6.08
N PRO A 314 -18.11 -16.24 5.02
CA PRO A 314 -19.17 -16.71 4.13
C PRO A 314 -20.17 -17.54 4.93
N GLN A 315 -21.47 -17.21 4.75
CA GLN A 315 -22.56 -17.93 5.41
C GLN A 315 -22.82 -19.28 4.73
#